data_29307a163293d7657f8e4eb7b3ceb0b7
#
_entry.id   29307a163293d7657f8e4eb7b3ceb0b7
#
_cell.length_a   1.000
_cell.length_b   1.000
_cell.length_c   1.000
_cell.angle_alpha   90.00
_cell.angle_beta   90.00
_cell.angle_gamma   90.00
#
_symmetry.space_group_name_H-M   'P 1'
#
loop_
_entity.id
_entity.type
_entity.pdbx_description
1 polymer ?
#
loop_
_entity_poly.entity_id
_entity_poly.type
_entity_poly.pdbx_seq_one_letter_code
_entity_poly.pdbx_strand_id
1 'polypeptide(L)'
;MRHARMRWWLVGCLLLGAHAIAAAANWQLVAGGTDYQLDAAQGDVQSAEGARLRLTARTKRTAAFGAAAVQLDAVPLRGQSLALDGLLHTFSAVPGANLWMRAVDAQGKVVAFETSQAERVSGSAQPRRGIAMQIPEQANRLAIGVVLAGDGAVEVTALRLMAQPVVDAASAAAILDVAIPAIREHALQRSRIDWATREPQLRAQAASMRKADPYAAIEALIAELDDGHSALLRPSTLRDVEAHATHATVQARLLQPDVGYVAVPGLMTSSSDVRGDYQRALSAALDGMASQARCGWIIDLRQNSGGTMWPMVNGLQPLLGDHVLGYFLNADGEQTPWRARAVPPMSGVRVAQTDRPVAVLIGPNTASAGEMVAIAFRGRPATRSFGQPSAGQTTSNRTVDLPGGGVLAVASSAMQDRNAQRLDGALQPDMALDPQADAIDAAAQWLRMQRCAPAQ
;
A
#
# COMPACT_ATOMS: atom_id res chain seq x y z
N MET A 1 59.00 -41.65 10.92
CA MET A 1 59.88 -41.43 9.74
C MET A 1 59.01 -40.93 8.58
N ARG A 2 59.50 -39.91 7.90
CA ARG A 2 58.99 -39.28 6.68
C ARG A 2 57.67 -38.47 6.76
N HIS A 3 57.84 -37.18 6.97
CA HIS A 3 56.85 -36.11 6.73
C HIS A 3 56.60 -35.95 5.24
N ALA A 4 55.32 -35.98 4.81
CA ALA A 4 54.89 -35.53 3.51
C ALA A 4 54.27 -34.12 3.64
N ARG A 5 54.97 -33.12 3.13
CA ARG A 5 54.52 -31.74 3.05
C ARG A 5 53.50 -31.61 1.91
N MET A 6 52.26 -31.24 2.22
CA MET A 6 51.21 -30.91 1.25
C MET A 6 51.27 -29.42 0.90
N ARG A 7 51.64 -29.12 -0.33
CA ARG A 7 51.74 -27.77 -0.90
C ARG A 7 50.30 -27.27 -1.19
N TRP A 8 49.91 -26.22 -0.53
CA TRP A 8 48.72 -25.45 -0.87
C TRP A 8 49.01 -24.56 -2.07
N TRP A 9 48.29 -24.76 -3.17
CA TRP A 9 48.21 -23.83 -4.29
C TRP A 9 47.12 -22.80 -4.00
N LEU A 10 47.51 -21.58 -3.73
CA LEU A 10 46.64 -20.43 -3.75
C LEU A 10 46.30 -20.09 -5.20
N VAL A 11 45.08 -20.42 -5.63
CA VAL A 11 44.48 -19.87 -6.84
C VAL A 11 43.86 -18.53 -6.46
N GLY A 12 44.61 -17.45 -6.78
CA GLY A 12 44.10 -16.09 -6.67
C GLY A 12 43.06 -15.85 -7.76
N CYS A 13 41.75 -15.85 -7.39
CA CYS A 13 40.73 -15.24 -8.20
C CYS A 13 40.87 -13.71 -8.12
N LEU A 14 41.47 -13.12 -9.16
CA LEU A 14 41.36 -11.69 -9.44
C LEU A 14 39.89 -11.39 -9.78
N LEU A 15 39.15 -10.93 -8.79
CA LEU A 15 37.88 -10.21 -8.99
C LEU A 15 38.24 -8.84 -9.59
N LEU A 16 38.25 -8.76 -10.91
CA LEU A 16 38.14 -7.50 -11.63
C LEU A 16 36.75 -6.89 -11.32
N GLY A 17 36.72 -6.11 -10.27
CA GLY A 17 35.57 -5.23 -10.00
C GLY A 17 35.51 -4.16 -11.08
N ALA A 18 34.67 -4.38 -12.09
CA ALA A 18 34.26 -3.31 -12.97
C ALA A 18 33.41 -2.33 -12.12
N HIS A 19 34.09 -1.32 -11.55
CA HIS A 19 33.41 -0.12 -11.08
C HIS A 19 32.92 0.62 -12.33
N ALA A 20 31.70 0.29 -12.78
CA ALA A 20 30.96 1.19 -13.64
C ALA A 20 30.75 2.46 -12.82
N ILE A 21 31.44 3.52 -13.17
CA ILE A 21 31.10 4.87 -12.71
C ILE A 21 29.70 5.12 -13.27
N ALA A 22 28.67 4.92 -12.43
CA ALA A 22 27.31 5.29 -12.77
C ALA A 22 27.30 6.79 -13.03
N ALA A 23 27.22 7.20 -14.28
CA ALA A 23 26.97 8.58 -14.64
C ALA A 23 25.65 8.96 -13.97
N ALA A 24 25.66 9.98 -13.11
CA ALA A 24 24.45 10.47 -12.45
C ALA A 24 23.36 10.67 -13.51
N ALA A 25 22.22 10.02 -13.35
CA ALA A 25 21.13 10.05 -14.31
C ALA A 25 20.73 11.51 -14.56
N ASN A 26 20.90 11.98 -15.80
CA ASN A 26 20.64 13.38 -16.14
C ASN A 26 19.14 13.60 -16.34
N TRP A 27 18.45 13.89 -15.26
CA TRP A 27 17.03 14.24 -15.25
C TRP A 27 16.81 15.58 -15.94
N GLN A 28 15.83 15.64 -16.81
CA GLN A 28 15.46 16.83 -17.55
C GLN A 28 13.96 17.08 -17.48
N LEU A 29 13.58 18.36 -17.48
CA LEU A 29 12.21 18.76 -17.74
C LEU A 29 11.97 18.61 -19.26
N VAL A 30 11.14 17.66 -19.67
CA VAL A 30 10.89 17.32 -21.07
C VAL A 30 9.57 17.91 -21.61
N ALA A 31 8.73 18.41 -20.71
CA ALA A 31 7.51 19.17 -21.03
C ALA A 31 7.18 20.16 -19.92
N GLY A 32 6.41 21.21 -20.24
CA GLY A 32 5.92 22.21 -19.30
C GLY A 32 6.66 23.56 -19.35
N GLY A 33 7.75 23.67 -20.11
CA GLY A 33 8.46 24.94 -20.36
C GLY A 33 8.78 25.71 -19.06
N THR A 34 8.38 26.99 -19.02
CA THR A 34 8.58 27.86 -17.85
C THR A 34 7.50 27.72 -16.76
N ASP A 35 6.40 27.03 -17.06
CA ASP A 35 5.28 26.86 -16.13
C ASP A 35 5.54 25.81 -15.04
N TYR A 36 6.56 24.97 -15.26
CA TYR A 36 6.97 23.93 -14.31
C TYR A 36 8.46 24.01 -14.00
N GLN A 37 8.83 23.48 -12.86
CA GLN A 37 10.22 23.41 -12.38
C GLN A 37 10.54 22.01 -11.89
N LEU A 38 11.68 21.49 -12.34
CA LEU A 38 12.29 20.28 -11.79
C LEU A 38 13.32 20.70 -10.75
N ASP A 39 13.04 20.33 -9.49
CA ASP A 39 13.92 20.60 -8.36
C ASP A 39 14.64 19.31 -7.95
N ALA A 40 15.92 19.44 -7.58
CA ALA A 40 16.71 18.47 -6.84
C ALA A 40 16.59 17.00 -7.30
N ALA A 41 16.70 16.73 -8.61
CA ALA A 41 16.77 15.36 -9.10
C ALA A 41 18.10 14.72 -8.72
N GLN A 42 18.07 13.60 -7.98
CA GLN A 42 19.25 12.89 -7.46
C GLN A 42 19.04 11.36 -7.57
N GLY A 43 20.14 10.63 -7.57
CA GLY A 43 20.14 9.17 -7.58
C GLY A 43 19.96 8.57 -8.98
N ASP A 44 20.16 7.25 -9.04
CA ASP A 44 20.02 6.45 -10.25
C ASP A 44 18.81 5.52 -10.09
N VAL A 45 17.94 5.50 -11.10
CA VAL A 45 16.77 4.63 -11.15
C VAL A 45 17.10 3.14 -11.18
N GLN A 46 18.32 2.79 -11.55
CA GLN A 46 18.82 1.41 -11.58
C GLN A 46 19.54 1.01 -10.28
N SER A 47 19.71 1.95 -9.35
CA SER A 47 20.30 1.66 -8.03
C SER A 47 19.27 1.07 -7.05
N ALA A 48 19.75 0.45 -5.97
CA ALA A 48 18.89 -0.10 -4.92
C ALA A 48 18.11 1.00 -4.16
N GLU A 49 18.70 2.18 -3.99
CA GLU A 49 18.07 3.33 -3.35
C GLU A 49 17.06 4.03 -4.26
N GLY A 50 17.24 3.89 -5.59
CA GLY A 50 16.44 4.56 -6.60
C GLY A 50 16.72 6.06 -6.72
N ALA A 51 15.98 6.70 -7.62
CA ALA A 51 16.06 8.14 -7.82
C ALA A 51 15.04 8.89 -6.96
N ARG A 52 15.36 10.17 -6.70
CA ARG A 52 14.47 11.14 -6.07
C ARG A 52 14.40 12.40 -6.92
N LEU A 53 13.21 12.94 -7.10
CA LEU A 53 12.99 14.20 -7.81
C LEU A 53 11.75 14.92 -7.28
N ARG A 54 11.70 16.23 -7.50
CA ARG A 54 10.51 17.06 -7.23
C ARG A 54 10.16 17.87 -8.48
N LEU A 55 8.88 17.81 -8.86
CA LEU A 55 8.32 18.58 -9.95
C LEU A 55 7.24 19.50 -9.40
N THR A 56 7.34 20.81 -9.67
CA THR A 56 6.46 21.84 -9.10
C THR A 56 5.87 22.68 -10.21
N ALA A 57 4.57 22.97 -10.14
CA ALA A 57 3.92 23.97 -10.99
C ALA A 57 4.23 25.39 -10.46
N ARG A 58 4.71 26.27 -11.34
CA ARG A 58 5.01 27.69 -11.03
C ARG A 58 3.80 28.60 -11.22
N THR A 59 2.86 28.18 -12.06
CA THR A 59 1.67 28.96 -12.40
C THR A 59 0.44 28.06 -12.29
N LYS A 60 -0.69 28.65 -11.86
CA LYS A 60 -1.97 27.93 -11.80
C LYS A 60 -2.58 27.79 -13.20
N ARG A 61 -2.43 26.61 -13.80
CA ARG A 61 -3.00 26.27 -15.13
C ARG A 61 -3.54 24.85 -15.12
N THR A 62 -4.84 24.71 -15.02
CA THR A 62 -5.53 23.42 -14.95
C THR A 62 -5.43 22.54 -16.21
N ALA A 63 -5.09 23.12 -17.38
CA ALA A 63 -4.99 22.40 -18.65
C ALA A 63 -3.54 22.09 -19.08
N ALA A 64 -2.53 22.54 -18.32
CA ALA A 64 -1.13 22.31 -18.63
C ALA A 64 -0.58 21.09 -17.88
N PHE A 65 0.54 20.55 -18.32
CA PHE A 65 1.29 19.53 -17.60
C PHE A 65 2.81 19.77 -17.73
N GLY A 66 3.54 19.40 -16.68
CA GLY A 66 4.99 19.27 -16.70
C GLY A 66 5.39 17.80 -16.67
N ALA A 67 6.48 17.47 -17.36
CA ALA A 67 7.04 16.13 -17.31
C ALA A 67 8.56 16.18 -17.09
N ALA A 68 9.03 15.44 -16.11
CA ALA A 68 10.44 15.19 -15.88
C ALA A 68 10.78 13.77 -16.32
N ALA A 69 11.94 13.60 -16.98
CA ALA A 69 12.38 12.30 -17.45
C ALA A 69 13.89 12.14 -17.42
N VAL A 70 14.32 10.89 -17.36
CA VAL A 70 15.67 10.43 -17.66
C VAL A 70 15.62 9.52 -18.89
N GLN A 71 16.65 9.59 -19.75
CA GLN A 71 16.80 8.72 -20.91
C GLN A 71 17.88 7.67 -20.64
N LEU A 72 17.56 6.44 -20.99
CA LEU A 72 18.42 5.27 -20.90
C LEU A 72 18.65 4.67 -22.28
N ASP A 73 19.80 4.01 -22.47
CA ASP A 73 20.01 3.15 -23.62
C ASP A 73 19.09 1.92 -23.51
N ALA A 74 18.23 1.72 -24.51
CA ALA A 74 17.32 0.58 -24.51
C ALA A 74 17.92 -0.68 -25.12
N VAL A 75 19.09 -0.60 -25.79
CA VAL A 75 19.71 -1.76 -26.47
C VAL A 75 19.97 -2.92 -25.51
N PRO A 76 20.62 -2.72 -24.33
CA PRO A 76 20.84 -3.80 -23.36
C PRO A 76 19.55 -4.29 -22.67
N LEU A 77 18.44 -3.55 -22.81
CA LEU A 77 17.16 -3.84 -22.14
C LEU A 77 16.15 -4.52 -23.06
N ARG A 78 16.47 -4.65 -24.35
CA ARG A 78 15.58 -5.26 -25.35
C ARG A 78 15.09 -6.63 -24.94
N GLY A 79 13.82 -6.90 -25.20
CA GLY A 79 13.16 -8.16 -24.86
C GLY A 79 12.98 -8.39 -23.36
N GLN A 80 13.42 -7.48 -22.49
CA GLN A 80 13.15 -7.56 -21.04
C GLN A 80 11.79 -6.91 -20.71
N SER A 81 11.12 -7.44 -19.71
CA SER A 81 10.02 -6.75 -19.03
C SER A 81 10.60 -5.93 -17.89
N LEU A 82 10.31 -4.63 -17.89
CA LEU A 82 10.79 -3.70 -16.86
C LEU A 82 9.61 -3.11 -16.10
N ALA A 83 9.75 -2.97 -14.79
CA ALA A 83 8.84 -2.20 -13.96
C ALA A 83 9.51 -0.91 -13.51
N LEU A 84 8.79 0.20 -13.63
CA LEU A 84 9.11 1.48 -13.01
C LEU A 84 8.19 1.66 -11.81
N ASP A 85 8.75 1.83 -10.63
CA ASP A 85 8.05 1.87 -9.36
C ASP A 85 8.60 2.98 -8.47
N GLY A 86 7.72 3.69 -7.73
CA GLY A 86 8.14 4.78 -6.86
C GLY A 86 7.04 5.24 -5.91
N LEU A 87 7.43 5.95 -4.86
CA LEU A 87 6.54 6.59 -3.91
C LEU A 87 6.27 8.02 -4.36
N LEU A 88 5.01 8.34 -4.69
CA LEU A 88 4.59 9.65 -5.17
C LEU A 88 3.95 10.43 -4.02
N HIS A 89 4.66 11.43 -3.51
CA HIS A 89 4.11 12.36 -2.54
C HIS A 89 3.64 13.63 -3.25
N THR A 90 2.33 13.84 -3.30
CA THR A 90 1.72 15.00 -3.94
C THR A 90 1.37 16.08 -2.92
N PHE A 91 1.44 17.34 -3.35
CA PHE A 91 1.13 18.52 -2.55
C PHE A 91 0.14 19.39 -3.34
N SER A 92 -1.13 19.31 -2.97
CA SER A 92 -2.25 20.04 -3.64
C SER A 92 -2.27 19.84 -5.16
N ALA A 93 -1.86 18.66 -5.63
CA ALA A 93 -1.78 18.37 -7.06
C ALA A 93 -3.18 18.13 -7.66
N VAL A 94 -3.57 18.92 -8.66
CA VAL A 94 -4.87 18.84 -9.34
C VAL A 94 -4.67 19.13 -10.85
N PRO A 95 -5.04 18.19 -11.71
CA PRO A 95 -5.64 16.87 -11.53
C PRO A 95 -4.70 15.80 -10.98
N GLY A 96 -3.38 16.02 -10.84
CA GLY A 96 -2.48 15.14 -10.11
C GLY A 96 -1.27 14.66 -10.90
N ALA A 97 -0.56 13.68 -10.34
CA ALA A 97 0.70 13.15 -10.87
C ALA A 97 0.63 11.67 -11.20
N ASN A 98 1.46 11.22 -12.15
CA ASN A 98 1.56 9.82 -12.57
C ASN A 98 2.96 9.48 -13.13
N LEU A 99 3.28 8.20 -13.17
CA LEU A 99 4.48 7.66 -13.82
C LEU A 99 4.24 7.40 -15.31
N TRP A 100 5.33 7.39 -16.09
CA TRP A 100 5.29 6.99 -17.49
C TRP A 100 6.61 6.40 -17.98
N MET A 101 6.53 5.55 -19.00
CA MET A 101 7.65 4.95 -19.71
C MET A 101 7.39 5.06 -21.22
N ARG A 102 8.43 5.33 -22.02
CA ARG A 102 8.32 5.41 -23.49
C ARG A 102 9.58 4.87 -24.15
N ALA A 103 9.43 3.85 -24.96
CA ALA A 103 10.49 3.34 -25.80
C ALA A 103 10.35 3.88 -27.23
N VAL A 104 11.48 4.29 -27.82
CA VAL A 104 11.54 4.73 -29.21
C VAL A 104 12.60 3.95 -29.98
N ASP A 105 12.39 3.74 -31.28
CA ASP A 105 13.37 3.14 -32.18
C ASP A 105 14.50 4.10 -32.57
N ALA A 106 15.41 3.69 -33.47
CA ALA A 106 16.52 4.49 -33.94
C ALA A 106 16.08 5.73 -34.73
N GLN A 107 14.88 5.73 -35.31
CA GLN A 107 14.27 6.84 -36.06
C GLN A 107 13.47 7.78 -35.13
N GLY A 108 13.37 7.48 -33.85
CA GLY A 108 12.61 8.26 -32.86
C GLY A 108 11.11 7.96 -32.83
N LYS A 109 10.65 6.94 -33.56
CA LYS A 109 9.25 6.50 -33.53
C LYS A 109 8.97 5.78 -32.22
N VAL A 110 7.83 6.11 -31.58
CA VAL A 110 7.38 5.41 -30.37
C VAL A 110 7.01 3.97 -30.71
N VAL A 111 7.68 3.02 -30.07
CA VAL A 111 7.47 1.58 -30.25
C VAL A 111 6.82 0.91 -29.03
N ALA A 112 6.84 1.57 -27.86
CA ALA A 112 6.05 1.20 -26.70
C ALA A 112 5.84 2.43 -25.80
N PHE A 113 4.70 2.47 -25.12
CA PHE A 113 4.36 3.52 -24.15
C PHE A 113 3.48 2.94 -23.06
N GLU A 114 3.79 3.31 -21.80
CA GLU A 114 3.03 2.89 -20.63
C GLU A 114 2.92 4.06 -19.65
N THR A 115 1.79 4.14 -18.93
CA THR A 115 1.52 5.24 -18.00
C THR A 115 0.50 4.84 -16.93
N SER A 116 0.70 5.30 -15.68
CA SER A 116 -0.30 5.19 -14.61
C SER A 116 -1.29 6.36 -14.61
N GLN A 117 -1.60 6.93 -15.77
CA GLN A 117 -2.49 8.10 -15.87
C GLN A 117 -3.92 7.83 -15.37
N ALA A 118 -4.43 6.61 -15.53
CA ALA A 118 -5.74 6.21 -15.01
C ALA A 118 -5.79 6.19 -13.47
N GLU A 119 -4.63 5.94 -12.82
CA GLU A 119 -4.43 5.91 -11.37
C GLU A 119 -3.68 7.14 -10.86
N ARG A 120 -3.92 8.30 -11.47
CA ARG A 120 -3.24 9.55 -11.12
C ARG A 120 -3.42 9.89 -9.65
N VAL A 121 -2.32 10.25 -9.00
CA VAL A 121 -2.32 10.68 -7.59
C VAL A 121 -2.67 12.15 -7.53
N SER A 122 -3.79 12.49 -6.89
CA SER A 122 -4.30 13.85 -6.77
C SER A 122 -4.35 14.33 -5.31
N GLY A 123 -4.54 15.63 -5.13
CA GLY A 123 -4.63 16.25 -3.80
C GLY A 123 -3.30 16.26 -3.06
N SER A 124 -3.33 15.86 -1.79
CA SER A 124 -2.14 15.69 -0.94
C SER A 124 -2.13 14.25 -0.43
N ALA A 125 -1.50 13.36 -1.19
CA ALA A 125 -1.45 11.93 -0.94
C ALA A 125 -0.04 11.38 -1.17
N GLN A 126 0.24 10.19 -0.64
CA GLN A 126 1.57 9.55 -0.74
C GLN A 126 1.47 8.05 -1.05
N PRO A 127 0.80 7.65 -2.13
CA PRO A 127 0.77 6.25 -2.52
C PRO A 127 2.04 5.84 -3.26
N ARG A 128 2.32 4.54 -3.20
CA ARG A 128 3.22 3.90 -4.15
C ARG A 128 2.50 3.69 -5.48
N ARG A 129 3.22 3.88 -6.60
CA ARG A 129 2.73 3.62 -7.95
C ARG A 129 3.77 2.87 -8.74
N GLY A 130 3.30 1.96 -9.59
CA GLY A 130 4.15 1.20 -10.48
C GLY A 130 3.51 1.03 -11.85
N ILE A 131 4.33 0.93 -12.89
CA ILE A 131 3.96 0.55 -14.24
C ILE A 131 4.96 -0.44 -14.77
N ALA A 132 4.56 -1.31 -15.69
CA ALA A 132 5.46 -2.27 -16.31
C ALA A 132 5.34 -2.25 -17.82
N MET A 133 6.46 -2.40 -18.51
CA MET A 133 6.52 -2.38 -19.97
C MET A 133 7.51 -3.40 -20.47
N GLN A 134 7.12 -4.17 -21.49
CA GLN A 134 8.08 -4.99 -22.25
C GLN A 134 8.82 -4.09 -23.25
N ILE A 135 10.16 -4.15 -23.22
CA ILE A 135 10.99 -3.36 -24.12
C ILE A 135 11.09 -4.08 -25.47
N PRO A 136 10.54 -3.47 -26.55
CA PRO A 136 10.56 -4.08 -27.87
C PRO A 136 11.99 -4.28 -28.42
N GLU A 137 12.18 -5.28 -29.27
CA GLU A 137 13.47 -5.58 -29.89
C GLU A 137 14.03 -4.43 -30.75
N GLN A 138 13.15 -3.59 -31.31
CA GLN A 138 13.53 -2.41 -32.08
C GLN A 138 13.79 -1.16 -31.23
N ALA A 139 13.59 -1.21 -29.92
CA ALA A 139 13.81 -0.07 -29.06
C ALA A 139 15.28 0.35 -29.05
N ASN A 140 15.56 1.65 -29.18
CA ASN A 140 16.90 2.22 -29.12
C ASN A 140 17.10 3.11 -27.90
N ARG A 141 16.04 3.82 -27.48
CA ARG A 141 16.07 4.65 -26.26
C ARG A 141 14.82 4.38 -25.43
N LEU A 142 14.99 4.42 -24.12
CA LEU A 142 13.93 4.32 -23.12
C LEU A 142 13.92 5.62 -22.31
N ALA A 143 12.82 6.35 -22.36
CA ALA A 143 12.57 7.47 -21.46
C ALA A 143 11.62 7.02 -20.36
N ILE A 144 11.94 7.33 -19.11
CA ILE A 144 11.12 7.06 -17.94
C ILE A 144 10.96 8.32 -17.13
N GLY A 145 9.82 8.49 -16.47
CA GLY A 145 9.62 9.74 -15.74
C GLY A 145 8.30 9.89 -15.02
N VAL A 146 8.07 11.15 -14.64
CA VAL A 146 6.93 11.61 -13.86
C VAL A 146 6.24 12.73 -14.60
N VAL A 147 4.91 12.72 -14.61
CA VAL A 147 4.06 13.83 -15.05
C VAL A 147 3.38 14.44 -13.84
N LEU A 148 3.39 15.76 -13.76
CA LEU A 148 2.49 16.55 -12.93
C LEU A 148 1.55 17.30 -13.87
N ALA A 149 0.26 17.02 -13.81
CA ALA A 149 -0.75 17.72 -14.56
C ALA A 149 -1.41 18.80 -13.69
N GLY A 150 -1.57 20.00 -14.26
CA GLY A 150 -2.18 21.14 -13.59
C GLY A 150 -1.31 21.74 -12.48
N ASP A 151 -1.92 22.00 -11.32
CA ASP A 151 -1.31 22.73 -10.22
C ASP A 151 -0.65 21.81 -9.17
N GLY A 152 0.07 22.43 -8.22
CA GLY A 152 0.67 21.78 -7.09
C GLY A 152 2.09 21.28 -7.30
N ALA A 153 2.46 20.24 -6.58
CA ALA A 153 3.78 19.62 -6.71
C ALA A 153 3.70 18.09 -6.50
N VAL A 154 4.68 17.38 -7.03
CA VAL A 154 4.94 15.98 -6.71
C VAL A 154 6.41 15.79 -6.36
N GLU A 155 6.67 15.13 -5.24
CA GLU A 155 7.97 14.59 -4.89
C GLU A 155 7.92 13.09 -5.07
N VAL A 156 8.85 12.54 -5.84
CA VAL A 156 8.97 11.09 -6.04
C VAL A 156 10.24 10.63 -5.37
N THR A 157 10.13 9.57 -4.57
CA THR A 157 11.26 8.95 -3.87
C THR A 157 11.30 7.46 -4.16
N ALA A 158 12.48 6.86 -4.02
CA ALA A 158 12.71 5.46 -4.33
C ALA A 158 12.17 5.06 -5.72
N LEU A 159 12.32 5.94 -6.72
CA LEU A 159 11.92 5.66 -8.09
C LEU A 159 12.94 4.70 -8.71
N ARG A 160 12.51 3.48 -8.98
CA ARG A 160 13.38 2.40 -9.45
C ARG A 160 12.86 1.78 -10.73
N LEU A 161 13.79 1.47 -11.62
CA LEU A 161 13.57 0.68 -12.81
C LEU A 161 14.17 -0.72 -12.57
N MET A 162 13.32 -1.73 -12.52
CA MET A 162 13.72 -3.09 -12.19
C MET A 162 13.37 -4.05 -13.32
N ALA A 163 14.29 -4.98 -13.63
CA ALA A 163 13.95 -6.09 -14.49
C ALA A 163 12.92 -6.98 -13.80
N GLN A 164 11.82 -7.26 -14.48
CA GLN A 164 10.85 -8.26 -14.05
C GLN A 164 11.37 -9.65 -14.45
N PRO A 165 11.14 -10.68 -13.64
CA PRO A 165 11.43 -12.04 -14.06
C PRO A 165 10.68 -12.35 -15.36
N VAL A 166 11.40 -12.86 -16.34
CA VAL A 166 10.76 -13.35 -17.58
C VAL A 166 10.02 -14.63 -17.23
N VAL A 167 8.70 -14.57 -17.33
CA VAL A 167 7.85 -15.74 -17.12
C VAL A 167 7.67 -16.42 -18.48
N ASP A 168 8.06 -17.69 -18.58
CA ASP A 168 7.79 -18.48 -19.79
C ASP A 168 6.27 -18.74 -19.95
N ALA A 169 5.86 -19.21 -21.12
CA ALA A 169 4.44 -19.42 -21.40
C ALA A 169 3.78 -20.44 -20.46
N ALA A 170 4.51 -21.46 -20.02
CA ALA A 170 3.98 -22.46 -19.08
C ALA A 170 3.78 -21.85 -17.68
N SER A 171 4.75 -21.05 -17.22
CA SER A 171 4.65 -20.32 -15.96
C SER A 171 3.57 -19.23 -16.03
N ALA A 172 3.40 -18.56 -17.18
CA ALA A 172 2.32 -17.60 -17.39
C ALA A 172 0.94 -18.27 -17.30
N ALA A 173 0.78 -19.43 -17.93
CA ALA A 173 -0.45 -20.22 -17.82
C ALA A 173 -0.74 -20.62 -16.37
N ALA A 174 0.27 -21.12 -15.64
CA ALA A 174 0.12 -21.51 -14.24
C ALA A 174 -0.31 -20.33 -13.33
N ILE A 175 0.20 -19.11 -13.59
CA ILE A 175 -0.21 -17.91 -12.86
C ILE A 175 -1.69 -17.59 -13.15
N LEU A 176 -2.11 -17.63 -14.41
CA LEU A 176 -3.50 -17.37 -14.80
C LEU A 176 -4.44 -18.47 -14.30
N ASP A 177 -3.99 -19.74 -14.23
CA ASP A 177 -4.75 -20.86 -13.70
C ASP A 177 -5.09 -20.71 -12.21
N VAL A 178 -4.30 -19.93 -11.47
CA VAL A 178 -4.59 -19.58 -10.08
C VAL A 178 -5.38 -18.28 -9.99
N ALA A 179 -5.02 -17.24 -10.74
CA ALA A 179 -5.59 -15.90 -10.61
C ALA A 179 -7.05 -15.83 -11.13
N ILE A 180 -7.33 -16.41 -12.31
CA ILE A 180 -8.66 -16.34 -12.92
C ILE A 180 -9.74 -16.99 -12.04
N PRO A 181 -9.58 -18.25 -11.58
CA PRO A 181 -10.54 -18.84 -10.64
C PRO A 181 -10.71 -18.03 -9.36
N ALA A 182 -9.61 -17.54 -8.78
CA ALA A 182 -9.66 -16.75 -7.55
C ALA A 182 -10.53 -15.48 -7.70
N ILE A 183 -10.37 -14.75 -8.81
CA ILE A 183 -11.20 -13.56 -9.09
C ILE A 183 -12.65 -13.98 -9.37
N ARG A 184 -12.85 -14.98 -10.25
CA ARG A 184 -14.18 -15.44 -10.66
C ARG A 184 -15.03 -15.97 -9.50
N GLU A 185 -14.41 -16.66 -8.54
CA GLU A 185 -15.11 -17.26 -7.40
C GLU A 185 -15.31 -16.28 -6.25
N HIS A 186 -14.34 -15.39 -6.04
CA HIS A 186 -14.31 -14.62 -4.79
C HIS A 186 -14.56 -13.13 -4.94
N ALA A 187 -14.37 -12.51 -6.13
CA ALA A 187 -14.56 -11.07 -6.25
C ALA A 187 -16.03 -10.67 -6.00
N LEU A 188 -16.22 -9.63 -5.19
CA LEU A 188 -17.54 -9.05 -4.94
C LEU A 188 -18.23 -8.59 -6.23
N GLN A 189 -17.44 -8.03 -7.15
CA GLN A 189 -17.91 -7.48 -8.42
C GLN A 189 -17.74 -8.46 -9.60
N ARG A 190 -17.60 -9.78 -9.32
CA ARG A 190 -17.35 -10.81 -10.34
C ARG A 190 -18.38 -10.87 -11.46
N SER A 191 -19.62 -10.41 -11.21
CA SER A 191 -20.68 -10.36 -12.21
C SER A 191 -20.49 -9.26 -13.27
N ARG A 192 -19.56 -8.31 -13.09
CA ARG A 192 -19.23 -7.30 -14.08
C ARG A 192 -18.44 -7.87 -15.26
N ILE A 193 -17.82 -9.04 -15.09
CA ILE A 193 -16.97 -9.67 -16.09
C ILE A 193 -17.77 -10.75 -16.83
N ASP A 194 -17.81 -10.66 -18.16
CA ASP A 194 -18.29 -11.74 -19.02
C ASP A 194 -17.20 -12.85 -19.10
N TRP A 195 -17.24 -13.76 -18.15
CA TRP A 195 -16.24 -14.83 -18.02
C TRP A 195 -16.19 -15.75 -19.23
N ALA A 196 -17.32 -15.96 -19.92
CA ALA A 196 -17.40 -16.84 -21.08
C ALA A 196 -16.56 -16.29 -22.26
N THR A 197 -16.53 -14.98 -22.40
CA THR A 197 -15.74 -14.29 -23.45
C THR A 197 -14.34 -13.94 -22.94
N ARG A 198 -14.23 -13.45 -21.70
CA ARG A 198 -12.98 -12.84 -21.22
C ARG A 198 -11.89 -13.86 -20.89
N GLU A 199 -12.23 -14.96 -20.24
CA GLU A 199 -11.24 -15.96 -19.87
C GLU A 199 -10.51 -16.58 -21.09
N PRO A 200 -11.20 -17.05 -22.17
CA PRO A 200 -10.54 -17.55 -23.37
C PRO A 200 -9.63 -16.49 -24.03
N GLN A 201 -10.04 -15.20 -24.03
CA GLN A 201 -9.22 -14.11 -24.58
C GLN A 201 -7.92 -13.93 -23.82
N LEU A 202 -7.96 -13.90 -22.47
CA LEU A 202 -6.78 -13.76 -21.63
C LEU A 202 -5.81 -14.92 -21.81
N ARG A 203 -6.34 -16.16 -21.88
CA ARG A 203 -5.54 -17.36 -22.10
C ARG A 203 -4.92 -17.38 -23.50
N ALA A 204 -5.66 -17.00 -24.53
CA ALA A 204 -5.14 -16.89 -25.88
C ALA A 204 -4.06 -15.80 -25.99
N GLN A 205 -4.27 -14.65 -25.36
CA GLN A 205 -3.29 -13.57 -25.30
C GLN A 205 -1.99 -14.05 -24.62
N ALA A 206 -2.08 -14.72 -23.47
CA ALA A 206 -0.92 -15.25 -22.76
C ALA A 206 -0.17 -16.31 -23.59
N ALA A 207 -0.88 -17.18 -24.33
CA ALA A 207 -0.29 -18.21 -25.18
C ALA A 207 0.38 -17.65 -26.44
N SER A 208 -0.11 -16.52 -26.98
CA SER A 208 0.41 -15.90 -28.20
C SER A 208 1.66 -15.05 -27.98
N MET A 209 1.94 -14.65 -26.76
CA MET A 209 3.09 -13.82 -26.43
C MET A 209 4.33 -14.69 -26.20
N ARG A 210 5.40 -14.43 -26.95
CA ARG A 210 6.71 -15.10 -26.77
C ARG A 210 7.31 -14.93 -25.38
N LYS A 211 6.87 -13.85 -24.67
CA LYS A 211 7.16 -13.51 -23.28
C LYS A 211 5.90 -12.86 -22.71
N ALA A 212 4.93 -13.67 -22.31
CA ALA A 212 3.68 -13.18 -21.75
C ALA A 212 3.94 -12.51 -20.40
N ASP A 213 3.36 -11.33 -20.18
CA ASP A 213 3.23 -10.76 -18.84
C ASP A 213 1.85 -11.12 -18.27
N PRO A 214 1.74 -12.22 -17.50
CA PRO A 214 0.48 -12.64 -16.91
C PRO A 214 -0.02 -11.65 -15.86
N TYR A 215 0.88 -10.87 -15.27
CA TYR A 215 0.52 -9.86 -14.28
C TYR A 215 -0.24 -8.69 -14.94
N ALA A 216 0.16 -8.25 -16.13
CA ALA A 216 -0.60 -7.24 -16.88
C ALA A 216 -2.01 -7.72 -17.26
N ALA A 217 -2.17 -9.00 -17.58
CA ALA A 217 -3.48 -9.60 -17.84
C ALA A 217 -4.37 -9.61 -16.59
N ILE A 218 -3.79 -9.91 -15.42
CA ILE A 218 -4.50 -9.89 -14.14
C ILE A 218 -4.86 -8.45 -13.75
N GLU A 219 -3.96 -7.49 -13.93
CA GLU A 219 -4.23 -6.06 -13.68
C GLU A 219 -5.39 -5.54 -14.52
N ALA A 220 -5.43 -5.91 -15.82
CA ALA A 220 -6.55 -5.58 -16.69
C ALA A 220 -7.88 -6.18 -16.18
N LEU A 221 -7.85 -7.43 -15.70
CA LEU A 221 -9.02 -8.09 -15.13
C LEU A 221 -9.48 -7.43 -13.82
N ILE A 222 -8.55 -7.03 -12.96
CA ILE A 222 -8.83 -6.27 -11.73
C ILE A 222 -9.48 -4.92 -12.08
N ALA A 223 -8.97 -4.22 -13.09
CA ALA A 223 -9.53 -2.95 -13.52
C ALA A 223 -10.99 -3.08 -14.00
N GLU A 224 -11.36 -4.22 -14.60
CA GLU A 224 -12.74 -4.49 -15.01
C GLU A 224 -13.69 -4.70 -13.83
N LEU A 225 -13.19 -5.10 -12.65
CA LEU A 225 -14.00 -5.19 -11.43
C LEU A 225 -14.46 -3.81 -10.95
N ASP A 226 -13.65 -2.76 -11.19
CA ASP A 226 -13.94 -1.37 -10.79
C ASP A 226 -14.39 -1.28 -9.31
N ASP A 227 -13.68 -1.99 -8.42
CA ASP A 227 -13.98 -2.06 -7.00
C ASP A 227 -13.06 -1.18 -6.14
N GLY A 228 -12.01 -0.62 -6.73
CA GLY A 228 -11.08 0.31 -6.09
C GLY A 228 -10.24 -0.30 -4.96
N HIS A 229 -10.34 -1.61 -4.70
CA HIS A 229 -9.63 -2.25 -3.59
C HIS A 229 -8.95 -3.58 -3.96
N SER A 230 -9.38 -4.26 -5.03
CA SER A 230 -8.61 -5.37 -5.59
C SER A 230 -7.27 -4.87 -6.12
N ALA A 231 -6.20 -5.61 -5.87
CA ALA A 231 -4.85 -5.23 -6.24
C ALA A 231 -3.97 -6.44 -6.54
N LEU A 232 -2.97 -6.22 -7.38
CA LEU A 232 -1.91 -7.17 -7.63
C LEU A 232 -0.59 -6.63 -7.09
N LEU A 233 0.01 -7.35 -6.17
CA LEU A 233 1.35 -7.09 -5.68
C LEU A 233 2.34 -7.96 -6.47
N ARG A 234 3.08 -7.35 -7.37
CA ARG A 234 4.13 -8.04 -8.14
C ARG A 234 5.29 -8.46 -7.20
N PRO A 235 6.06 -9.49 -7.54
CA PRO A 235 7.16 -9.98 -6.68
C PRO A 235 8.19 -8.91 -6.29
N SER A 236 8.42 -7.92 -7.16
CA SER A 236 9.29 -6.77 -6.88
C SER A 236 8.72 -5.86 -5.81
N THR A 237 7.43 -5.54 -5.91
CA THR A 237 6.72 -4.65 -4.96
C THR A 237 6.60 -5.28 -3.58
N LEU A 238 6.41 -6.60 -3.50
CA LEU A 238 6.32 -7.32 -2.22
C LEU A 238 7.59 -7.20 -1.38
N ARG A 239 8.76 -7.39 -2.00
CA ARG A 239 10.05 -7.27 -1.30
C ARG A 239 10.23 -5.89 -0.67
N ASP A 240 9.78 -4.86 -1.36
CA ASP A 240 9.88 -3.49 -0.86
C ASP A 240 8.90 -3.21 0.28
N VAL A 241 7.67 -3.72 0.16
CA VAL A 241 6.66 -3.63 1.20
C VAL A 241 7.15 -4.34 2.47
N GLU A 242 7.74 -5.52 2.34
CA GLU A 242 8.28 -6.28 3.47
C GLU A 242 9.47 -5.57 4.13
N ALA A 243 10.37 -4.97 3.36
CA ALA A 243 11.50 -4.21 3.89
C ALA A 243 11.05 -3.01 4.75
N HIS A 244 9.90 -2.40 4.47
CA HIS A 244 9.36 -1.26 5.23
C HIS A 244 8.42 -1.67 6.37
N ALA A 245 7.89 -2.88 6.36
CA ALA A 245 6.96 -3.37 7.39
C ALA A 245 7.58 -3.45 8.78
N THR A 246 8.89 -3.66 8.87
CA THR A 246 9.63 -3.75 10.14
C THR A 246 9.67 -2.43 10.92
N HIS A 247 9.25 -1.32 10.33
CA HIS A 247 9.29 0.02 10.93
C HIS A 247 7.93 0.52 11.43
N ALA A 248 6.87 -0.27 11.34
CA ALA A 248 5.55 0.09 11.86
C ALA A 248 5.58 0.13 13.41
N THR A 249 5.80 1.31 13.99
CA THR A 249 5.93 1.49 15.44
C THR A 249 4.63 2.00 16.03
N VAL A 250 4.08 1.24 16.97
CA VAL A 250 2.98 1.68 17.82
C VAL A 250 3.46 2.82 18.71
N GLN A 251 2.80 3.96 18.66
CA GLN A 251 3.08 5.09 19.54
C GLN A 251 1.98 5.19 20.58
N ALA A 252 2.38 5.24 21.85
CA ALA A 252 1.44 5.34 22.95
C ALA A 252 1.95 6.31 24.01
N ARG A 253 1.04 7.09 24.58
CA ARG A 253 1.33 8.03 25.66
C ARG A 253 0.09 8.36 26.49
N LEU A 254 0.30 8.82 27.68
CA LEU A 254 -0.76 9.41 28.50
C LEU A 254 -0.89 10.89 28.16
N LEU A 255 -2.09 11.32 27.81
CA LEU A 255 -2.45 12.74 27.73
C LEU A 255 -2.93 13.17 29.12
N GLN A 256 -2.25 14.19 29.67
CA GLN A 256 -2.49 14.67 31.04
C GLN A 256 -3.95 15.03 31.32
N PRO A 257 -4.50 14.65 32.48
CA PRO A 257 -3.91 13.75 33.49
C PRO A 257 -4.36 12.28 33.35
N ASP A 258 -5.27 11.89 32.43
CA ASP A 258 -6.10 10.69 32.59
C ASP A 258 -6.67 10.07 31.29
N VAL A 259 -6.18 10.49 30.13
CA VAL A 259 -6.59 9.95 28.83
C VAL A 259 -5.42 9.19 28.18
N GLY A 260 -5.62 7.92 27.87
CA GLY A 260 -4.68 7.14 27.10
C GLY A 260 -4.77 7.48 25.62
N TYR A 261 -3.63 7.59 24.93
CA TYR A 261 -3.54 7.79 23.50
C TYR A 261 -2.70 6.69 22.87
N VAL A 262 -3.23 6.09 21.81
CA VAL A 262 -2.51 5.09 21.01
C VAL A 262 -2.70 5.39 19.52
N ALA A 263 -1.60 5.67 18.83
CA ALA A 263 -1.59 5.67 17.38
C ALA A 263 -1.37 4.25 16.86
N VAL A 264 -2.25 3.81 15.99
CA VAL A 264 -2.26 2.46 15.40
C VAL A 264 -1.85 2.59 13.94
N PRO A 265 -0.55 2.45 13.60
CA PRO A 265 -0.10 2.55 12.22
C PRO A 265 -0.55 1.35 11.40
N GLY A 266 -0.64 1.51 10.07
CA GLY A 266 -0.84 0.40 9.15
C GLY A 266 0.30 -0.61 9.23
N LEU A 267 0.00 -1.88 8.91
CA LEU A 267 0.97 -2.97 8.95
C LEU A 267 0.86 -3.84 7.71
N MET A 268 1.81 -3.71 6.79
CA MET A 268 1.87 -4.57 5.61
C MET A 268 3.09 -5.51 5.72
N THR A 269 2.83 -6.78 6.01
CA THR A 269 3.88 -7.81 6.17
C THR A 269 3.33 -9.22 5.99
N SER A 270 4.11 -10.11 5.41
CA SER A 270 3.88 -11.55 5.41
C SER A 270 4.47 -12.24 6.65
N SER A 271 5.45 -11.61 7.33
CA SER A 271 6.14 -12.18 8.50
C SER A 271 5.22 -12.37 9.69
N SER A 272 5.13 -13.61 10.18
CA SER A 272 4.39 -13.96 11.39
C SER A 272 4.97 -13.31 12.65
N ASP A 273 6.30 -13.16 12.70
CA ASP A 273 7.00 -12.60 13.85
C ASP A 273 6.73 -11.11 13.97
N VAL A 274 6.83 -10.37 12.84
CA VAL A 274 6.50 -8.94 12.81
C VAL A 274 5.03 -8.69 13.19
N ARG A 275 4.11 -9.54 12.72
CA ARG A 275 2.69 -9.47 13.13
C ARG A 275 2.52 -9.72 14.62
N GLY A 276 3.22 -10.73 15.16
CA GLY A 276 3.18 -11.05 16.58
C GLY A 276 3.76 -9.93 17.45
N ASP A 277 4.90 -9.35 17.05
CA ASP A 277 5.52 -8.23 17.78
C ASP A 277 4.64 -6.99 17.79
N TYR A 278 4.07 -6.62 16.65
CA TYR A 278 3.12 -5.51 16.54
C TYR A 278 1.91 -5.70 17.48
N GLN A 279 1.29 -6.88 17.43
CA GLN A 279 0.14 -7.22 18.25
C GLN A 279 0.48 -7.14 19.74
N ARG A 280 1.64 -7.67 20.16
CA ARG A 280 2.13 -7.60 21.55
C ARG A 280 2.40 -6.16 21.97
N ALA A 281 3.07 -5.37 21.13
CA ALA A 281 3.39 -3.97 21.41
C ALA A 281 2.12 -3.14 21.65
N LEU A 282 1.10 -3.32 20.80
CA LEU A 282 -0.17 -2.63 20.94
C LEU A 282 -0.91 -3.01 22.22
N SER A 283 -0.98 -4.30 22.53
CA SER A 283 -1.59 -4.79 23.77
C SER A 283 -0.84 -4.32 25.01
N ALA A 284 0.49 -4.38 25.00
CA ALA A 284 1.33 -3.93 26.11
C ALA A 284 1.18 -2.42 26.36
N ALA A 285 1.01 -1.61 25.31
CA ALA A 285 0.76 -0.17 25.46
C ALA A 285 -0.56 0.11 26.21
N LEU A 286 -1.61 -0.65 25.92
CA LEU A 286 -2.87 -0.55 26.63
C LEU A 286 -2.75 -1.02 28.09
N ASP A 287 -2.14 -2.18 28.32
CA ASP A 287 -1.97 -2.75 29.65
C ASP A 287 -1.12 -1.84 30.56
N GLY A 288 -0.03 -1.25 30.01
CA GLY A 288 0.89 -0.39 30.76
C GLY A 288 0.29 0.94 31.25
N MET A 289 -0.76 1.42 30.58
CA MET A 289 -1.43 2.70 30.95
C MET A 289 -2.84 2.49 31.52
N ALA A 290 -3.30 1.25 31.69
CA ALA A 290 -4.67 0.92 32.09
C ALA A 290 -5.13 1.60 33.38
N SER A 291 -4.28 1.68 34.40
CA SER A 291 -4.58 2.32 35.69
C SER A 291 -4.63 3.85 35.61
N GLN A 292 -3.94 4.44 34.63
CA GLN A 292 -3.80 5.89 34.46
C GLN A 292 -4.83 6.44 33.46
N ALA A 293 -5.19 5.71 32.41
CA ALA A 293 -6.17 6.10 31.40
C ALA A 293 -7.62 6.03 31.91
N ARG A 294 -7.90 6.70 33.01
CA ARG A 294 -9.16 6.58 33.76
C ARG A 294 -10.37 7.15 33.04
N CYS A 295 -10.19 8.18 32.23
CA CYS A 295 -11.26 8.79 31.46
C CYS A 295 -11.49 8.13 30.09
N GLY A 296 -10.61 7.22 29.69
CA GLY A 296 -10.75 6.47 28.44
C GLY A 296 -9.56 6.60 27.49
N TRP A 297 -9.81 6.25 26.23
CA TRP A 297 -8.76 6.06 25.24
C TRP A 297 -9.03 6.83 23.95
N ILE A 298 -7.98 7.39 23.37
CA ILE A 298 -7.96 7.84 21.99
C ILE A 298 -7.23 6.79 21.14
N ILE A 299 -7.91 6.25 20.15
CA ILE A 299 -7.35 5.35 19.14
C ILE A 299 -7.22 6.13 17.84
N ASP A 300 -5.98 6.45 17.48
CA ASP A 300 -5.70 7.29 16.32
C ASP A 300 -5.37 6.44 15.08
N LEU A 301 -6.28 6.46 14.12
CA LEU A 301 -6.19 5.75 12.85
C LEU A 301 -5.92 6.69 11.67
N ARG A 302 -5.73 7.99 11.89
CA ARG A 302 -5.62 8.98 10.81
C ARG A 302 -4.46 8.73 9.85
N GLN A 303 -3.43 8.00 10.28
CA GLN A 303 -2.29 7.60 9.45
C GLN A 303 -2.26 6.09 9.16
N ASN A 304 -3.36 5.38 9.37
CA ASN A 304 -3.46 3.96 9.12
C ASN A 304 -3.99 3.67 7.71
N SER A 305 -3.09 3.48 6.76
CA SER A 305 -3.43 3.17 5.36
C SER A 305 -3.76 1.69 5.12
N GLY A 306 -3.88 0.87 6.17
CA GLY A 306 -4.31 -0.52 6.05
C GLY A 306 -3.21 -1.56 6.23
N GLY A 307 -3.32 -2.67 5.50
CA GLY A 307 -2.46 -3.84 5.61
C GLY A 307 -3.16 -5.02 6.31
N THR A 308 -2.47 -5.68 7.23
CA THR A 308 -3.00 -6.87 7.95
C THR A 308 -3.82 -6.45 9.17
N MET A 309 -5.15 -6.63 9.11
CA MET A 309 -6.07 -6.16 10.17
C MET A 309 -5.92 -6.91 11.51
N TRP A 310 -5.64 -8.23 11.47
CA TRP A 310 -5.70 -9.08 12.66
C TRP A 310 -4.74 -8.68 13.79
N PRO A 311 -3.47 -8.32 13.54
CA PRO A 311 -2.59 -7.82 14.58
C PRO A 311 -3.11 -6.55 15.26
N MET A 312 -3.74 -5.65 14.49
CA MET A 312 -4.34 -4.41 15.01
C MET A 312 -5.53 -4.72 15.91
N VAL A 313 -6.51 -5.49 15.39
CA VAL A 313 -7.74 -5.85 16.09
C VAL A 313 -7.44 -6.67 17.36
N ASN A 314 -6.56 -7.67 17.24
CA ASN A 314 -6.18 -8.51 18.39
C ASN A 314 -5.41 -7.72 19.45
N GLY A 315 -4.50 -6.80 19.04
CA GLY A 315 -3.79 -5.92 19.97
C GLY A 315 -4.72 -4.97 20.74
N LEU A 316 -5.86 -4.61 20.13
CA LEU A 316 -6.90 -3.77 20.74
C LEU A 316 -7.96 -4.57 21.51
N GLN A 317 -7.83 -5.90 21.61
CA GLN A 317 -8.79 -6.77 22.29
C GLN A 317 -9.12 -6.34 23.74
N PRO A 318 -8.21 -5.76 24.55
CA PRO A 318 -8.55 -5.26 25.88
C PRO A 318 -9.67 -4.21 25.89
N LEU A 319 -9.81 -3.43 24.81
CA LEU A 319 -10.87 -2.43 24.62
C LEU A 319 -12.08 -3.01 23.89
N LEU A 320 -11.87 -3.94 22.96
CA LEU A 320 -12.90 -4.50 22.09
C LEU A 320 -13.68 -5.66 22.73
N GLY A 321 -13.05 -6.38 23.65
CA GLY A 321 -13.61 -7.60 24.21
C GLY A 321 -13.58 -8.79 23.25
N ASP A 322 -14.39 -9.82 23.54
CA ASP A 322 -14.52 -11.06 22.78
C ASP A 322 -15.84 -11.16 22.00
N HIS A 323 -16.60 -10.06 21.92
CA HIS A 323 -17.85 -9.97 21.21
C HIS A 323 -17.65 -10.02 19.69
N VAL A 324 -18.76 -10.22 18.94
CA VAL A 324 -18.77 -10.00 17.50
C VAL A 324 -18.50 -8.51 17.24
N LEU A 325 -17.49 -8.23 16.45
CA LEU A 325 -17.09 -6.86 16.08
C LEU A 325 -17.70 -6.43 14.74
N GLY A 326 -18.08 -7.39 13.91
CA GLY A 326 -18.68 -7.18 12.62
C GLY A 326 -18.80 -8.48 11.85
N TYR A 327 -19.18 -8.37 10.58
CA TYR A 327 -19.34 -9.49 9.68
C TYR A 327 -18.68 -9.21 8.32
N PHE A 328 -18.15 -10.25 7.70
CA PHE A 328 -17.79 -10.28 6.30
C PHE A 328 -19.01 -10.77 5.52
N LEU A 329 -19.48 -9.98 4.57
CA LEU A 329 -20.59 -10.34 3.68
C LEU A 329 -20.00 -10.62 2.29
N ASN A 330 -19.98 -11.89 1.86
CA ASN A 330 -19.46 -12.26 0.55
C ASN A 330 -20.46 -11.95 -0.58
N ALA A 331 -20.06 -12.22 -1.83
CA ALA A 331 -20.90 -11.97 -3.00
C ALA A 331 -22.13 -12.91 -3.09
N ASP A 332 -22.17 -14.02 -2.36
CA ASP A 332 -23.28 -14.96 -2.28
C ASP A 332 -24.29 -14.60 -1.17
N GLY A 333 -24.00 -13.53 -0.41
CA GLY A 333 -24.84 -13.09 0.70
C GLY A 333 -24.55 -13.81 2.02
N GLU A 334 -23.50 -14.62 2.09
CA GLU A 334 -23.14 -15.30 3.33
C GLU A 334 -22.40 -14.35 4.28
N GLN A 335 -22.81 -14.38 5.54
CA GLN A 335 -22.24 -13.58 6.61
C GLN A 335 -21.32 -14.41 7.49
N THR A 336 -20.07 -13.98 7.65
CA THR A 336 -19.10 -14.60 8.56
C THR A 336 -18.77 -13.62 9.69
N PRO A 337 -19.12 -13.92 10.96
CA PRO A 337 -18.80 -13.06 12.09
C PRO A 337 -17.29 -13.07 12.38
N TRP A 338 -16.76 -11.91 12.77
CA TRP A 338 -15.37 -11.81 13.19
C TRP A 338 -15.23 -11.18 14.58
N ARG A 339 -14.17 -11.58 15.28
CA ARG A 339 -13.89 -11.23 16.68
C ARG A 339 -12.41 -10.98 16.87
N ALA A 340 -12.05 -10.15 17.87
CA ALA A 340 -10.68 -10.09 18.35
C ALA A 340 -10.32 -11.40 19.08
N ARG A 341 -9.06 -11.81 18.91
CA ARG A 341 -8.48 -12.92 19.70
C ARG A 341 -7.62 -12.35 20.81
N ALA A 342 -7.76 -12.94 22.00
CA ALA A 342 -6.95 -12.52 23.13
C ALA A 342 -5.45 -12.77 22.85
N VAL A 343 -4.64 -11.78 23.22
CA VAL A 343 -3.17 -11.86 23.20
C VAL A 343 -2.73 -12.12 24.63
N PRO A 344 -1.91 -13.14 24.91
CA PRO A 344 -1.37 -13.33 26.25
C PRO A 344 -0.67 -12.05 26.75
N PRO A 345 -0.88 -11.61 27.98
CA PRO A 345 -0.17 -10.45 28.53
C PRO A 345 1.34 -10.76 28.63
N MET A 346 2.18 -9.75 28.43
CA MET A 346 3.64 -9.90 28.58
C MET A 346 4.03 -10.09 30.05
N SER A 347 3.26 -9.55 31.00
CA SER A 347 3.43 -9.70 32.43
C SER A 347 2.12 -9.46 33.18
N GLY A 348 1.90 -10.16 34.29
CA GLY A 348 0.74 -9.94 35.14
C GLY A 348 -0.59 -10.42 34.58
N VAL A 349 -1.68 -9.93 35.15
CA VAL A 349 -3.07 -10.20 34.77
C VAL A 349 -3.56 -9.03 33.89
N ARG A 350 -4.13 -9.35 32.75
CA ARG A 350 -4.76 -8.34 31.90
C ARG A 350 -6.00 -7.76 32.55
N VAL A 351 -6.08 -6.43 32.61
CA VAL A 351 -7.30 -5.73 33.01
C VAL A 351 -8.17 -5.49 31.76
N ALA A 352 -9.35 -6.07 31.75
CA ALA A 352 -10.33 -5.77 30.72
C ALA A 352 -10.77 -4.30 30.85
N GLN A 353 -10.82 -3.59 29.72
CA GLN A 353 -11.14 -2.17 29.64
C GLN A 353 -12.34 -1.92 28.72
N THR A 354 -13.19 -2.92 28.56
CA THR A 354 -14.34 -2.89 27.64
C THR A 354 -15.43 -1.88 28.05
N ASP A 355 -15.41 -1.41 29.28
CA ASP A 355 -16.29 -0.38 29.84
C ASP A 355 -15.74 1.05 29.65
N ARG A 356 -14.44 1.19 29.34
CA ARG A 356 -13.81 2.51 29.18
C ARG A 356 -14.32 3.22 27.93
N PRO A 357 -14.60 4.54 28.01
CA PRO A 357 -14.90 5.33 26.81
C PRO A 357 -13.77 5.31 25.79
N VAL A 358 -14.11 5.31 24.51
CA VAL A 358 -13.14 5.32 23.40
C VAL A 358 -13.50 6.39 22.39
N ALA A 359 -12.54 7.24 22.07
CA ALA A 359 -12.59 8.15 20.93
C ALA A 359 -11.73 7.57 19.80
N VAL A 360 -12.30 7.42 18.61
CA VAL A 360 -11.58 6.91 17.44
C VAL A 360 -11.34 8.05 16.46
N LEU A 361 -10.08 8.33 16.14
CA LEU A 361 -9.73 9.36 15.16
C LEU A 361 -9.58 8.73 13.78
N ILE A 362 -10.34 9.20 12.80
CA ILE A 362 -10.26 8.79 11.40
C ILE A 362 -10.01 9.99 10.49
N GLY A 363 -9.53 9.72 9.28
CA GLY A 363 -9.27 10.74 8.28
C GLY A 363 -9.02 10.16 6.88
N PRO A 364 -8.71 10.99 5.88
CA PRO A 364 -8.56 10.56 4.48
C PRO A 364 -7.53 9.45 4.23
N ASN A 365 -6.55 9.30 5.12
CA ASN A 365 -5.55 8.23 5.04
C ASN A 365 -5.94 6.98 5.86
N THR A 366 -7.09 7.00 6.56
CA THR A 366 -7.63 5.78 7.19
C THR A 366 -8.23 4.92 6.08
N ALA A 367 -7.58 3.80 5.77
CA ALA A 367 -7.95 2.98 4.62
C ALA A 367 -7.92 1.47 4.96
N SER A 368 -8.73 0.68 4.26
CA SER A 368 -8.67 -0.79 4.28
C SER A 368 -8.67 -1.35 5.71
N ALA A 369 -7.61 -2.05 6.16
CA ALA A 369 -7.53 -2.57 7.53
C ALA A 369 -7.65 -1.48 8.61
N GLY A 370 -7.26 -0.22 8.33
CA GLY A 370 -7.52 0.92 9.22
C GLY A 370 -9.01 1.18 9.39
N GLU A 371 -9.78 1.08 8.31
CA GLU A 371 -11.24 1.19 8.36
C GLU A 371 -11.86 0.00 9.10
N MET A 372 -11.30 -1.22 8.94
CA MET A 372 -11.74 -2.40 9.71
C MET A 372 -11.58 -2.19 11.22
N VAL A 373 -10.48 -1.55 11.64
CA VAL A 373 -10.27 -1.19 13.05
C VAL A 373 -11.31 -0.16 13.51
N ALA A 374 -11.61 0.85 12.69
CA ALA A 374 -12.67 1.82 13.01
C ALA A 374 -14.05 1.14 13.12
N ILE A 375 -14.37 0.22 12.21
CA ILE A 375 -15.60 -0.59 12.22
C ILE A 375 -15.69 -1.46 13.48
N ALA A 376 -14.56 -2.01 13.97
CA ALA A 376 -14.53 -2.78 15.21
C ALA A 376 -15.04 -2.00 16.43
N PHE A 377 -14.87 -0.70 16.43
CA PHE A 377 -15.36 0.19 17.48
C PHE A 377 -16.78 0.71 17.24
N ARG A 378 -17.31 0.62 16.02
CA ARG A 378 -18.64 1.10 15.67
C ARG A 378 -19.73 0.33 16.41
N GLY A 379 -20.68 1.05 17.01
CA GLY A 379 -21.74 0.44 17.83
C GLY A 379 -21.29 -0.11 19.19
N ARG A 380 -20.03 0.08 19.59
CA ARG A 380 -19.57 -0.20 20.94
C ARG A 380 -20.09 0.90 21.89
N PRO A 381 -20.62 0.55 23.09
CA PRO A 381 -21.02 1.55 24.09
C PRO A 381 -19.89 2.55 24.42
N ALA A 382 -20.25 3.76 24.80
CA ALA A 382 -19.31 4.84 25.16
C ALA A 382 -18.17 5.03 24.15
N THR A 383 -18.51 4.96 22.87
CA THR A 383 -17.53 5.14 21.77
C THR A 383 -18.02 6.20 20.80
N ARG A 384 -17.11 7.03 20.31
CA ARG A 384 -17.39 8.07 19.33
C ARG A 384 -16.21 8.27 18.40
N SER A 385 -16.48 8.42 17.10
CA SER A 385 -15.46 8.73 16.09
C SER A 385 -15.40 10.23 15.78
N PHE A 386 -14.17 10.71 15.50
CA PHE A 386 -13.85 12.13 15.26
C PHE A 386 -12.96 12.26 14.02
N GLY A 387 -13.05 13.41 13.35
CA GLY A 387 -12.12 13.77 12.29
C GLY A 387 -12.80 13.98 10.94
N GLN A 388 -12.27 13.36 9.91
CA GLN A 388 -12.75 13.48 8.54
C GLN A 388 -13.13 12.11 7.97
N PRO A 389 -13.89 12.08 6.84
CA PRO A 389 -14.19 10.81 6.17
C PRO A 389 -12.95 10.01 5.85
N SER A 390 -13.05 8.69 5.93
CA SER A 390 -11.99 7.74 5.58
C SER A 390 -11.81 7.62 4.06
N ALA A 391 -10.88 6.77 3.62
CA ALA A 391 -10.59 6.53 2.20
C ALA A 391 -11.71 5.82 1.44
N GLY A 392 -12.56 5.03 2.12
CA GLY A 392 -13.68 4.34 1.48
C GLY A 392 -13.39 2.94 0.98
N GLN A 393 -12.29 2.33 1.43
CA GLN A 393 -11.92 0.94 1.10
C GLN A 393 -12.51 -0.05 2.13
N THR A 394 -13.83 0.01 2.31
CA THR A 394 -14.58 -0.76 3.33
C THR A 394 -14.96 -2.17 2.86
N THR A 395 -14.04 -2.83 2.14
CA THR A 395 -14.13 -4.24 1.78
C THR A 395 -12.99 -5.03 2.40
N SER A 396 -13.14 -6.35 2.51
CA SER A 396 -12.08 -7.25 2.93
C SER A 396 -11.49 -7.95 1.72
N ASN A 397 -10.16 -8.00 1.64
CA ASN A 397 -9.47 -8.68 0.57
C ASN A 397 -9.12 -10.12 0.97
N ARG A 398 -9.37 -11.06 0.06
CA ARG A 398 -8.79 -12.38 0.07
C ARG A 398 -7.46 -12.32 -0.67
N THR A 399 -6.39 -12.74 -0.01
CA THR A 399 -5.06 -12.84 -0.63
C THR A 399 -4.82 -14.23 -1.18
N VAL A 400 -4.24 -14.29 -2.37
CA VAL A 400 -3.87 -15.53 -3.08
C VAL A 400 -2.43 -15.40 -3.55
N ASP A 401 -1.59 -16.33 -3.10
CA ASP A 401 -0.21 -16.40 -3.57
C ASP A 401 -0.19 -16.96 -4.99
N LEU A 402 0.48 -16.25 -5.89
CA LEU A 402 0.62 -16.63 -7.28
C LEU A 402 1.93 -17.40 -7.52
N PRO A 403 1.95 -18.40 -8.39
CA PRO A 403 3.20 -18.98 -8.87
C PRO A 403 4.13 -17.86 -9.37
N GLY A 404 5.42 -17.92 -8.98
CA GLY A 404 6.38 -16.86 -9.30
C GLY A 404 6.47 -15.74 -8.26
N GLY A 405 5.71 -15.80 -7.15
CA GLY A 405 5.89 -14.98 -5.96
C GLY A 405 5.11 -13.67 -5.96
N GLY A 406 4.15 -13.45 -6.86
CA GLY A 406 3.18 -12.35 -6.76
C GLY A 406 2.06 -12.67 -5.77
N VAL A 407 1.38 -11.66 -5.25
CA VAL A 407 0.20 -11.80 -4.41
C VAL A 407 -0.97 -11.05 -5.02
N LEU A 408 -2.05 -11.77 -5.26
CA LEU A 408 -3.32 -11.21 -5.71
C LEU A 408 -4.20 -10.94 -4.48
N ALA A 409 -4.62 -9.71 -4.28
CA ALA A 409 -5.60 -9.31 -3.29
C ALA A 409 -6.94 -9.03 -4.00
N VAL A 410 -7.96 -9.83 -3.70
CA VAL A 410 -9.30 -9.71 -4.32
C VAL A 410 -10.28 -9.19 -3.28
N ALA A 411 -10.96 -8.09 -3.54
CA ALA A 411 -12.05 -7.59 -2.70
C ALA A 411 -13.20 -8.61 -2.72
N SER A 412 -13.28 -9.40 -1.64
CA SER A 412 -14.10 -10.61 -1.58
C SER A 412 -15.30 -10.49 -0.64
N SER A 413 -15.30 -9.51 0.28
CA SER A 413 -16.40 -9.32 1.20
C SER A 413 -16.62 -7.84 1.50
N ALA A 414 -17.88 -7.41 1.49
CA ALA A 414 -18.30 -6.14 2.06
C ALA A 414 -18.24 -6.23 3.59
N MET A 415 -17.99 -5.10 4.24
CA MET A 415 -17.95 -5.04 5.70
C MET A 415 -19.29 -4.66 6.29
N GLN A 416 -19.60 -5.30 7.38
CA GLN A 416 -20.72 -4.92 8.25
C GLN A 416 -20.21 -4.69 9.66
N ASP A 417 -20.80 -3.74 10.36
CA ASP A 417 -20.53 -3.53 11.78
C ASP A 417 -21.19 -4.63 12.66
N ARG A 418 -21.02 -4.53 13.99
CA ARG A 418 -21.59 -5.48 14.94
C ARG A 418 -23.10 -5.59 14.94
N ASN A 419 -23.80 -4.59 14.39
CA ASN A 419 -25.25 -4.56 14.22
C ASN A 419 -25.70 -5.05 12.84
N ALA A 420 -24.76 -5.66 12.07
CA ALA A 420 -24.97 -6.12 10.69
C ALA A 420 -25.32 -4.97 9.70
N GLN A 421 -25.04 -3.72 10.06
CA GLN A 421 -25.18 -2.60 9.13
C GLN A 421 -24.06 -2.65 8.12
N ARG A 422 -24.40 -2.78 6.84
CA ARG A 422 -23.43 -2.74 5.75
C ARG A 422 -22.82 -1.33 5.60
N LEU A 423 -21.52 -1.29 5.36
CA LEU A 423 -20.74 -0.08 5.23
C LEU A 423 -20.12 -0.06 3.83
N ASP A 424 -20.57 0.88 3.01
CA ASP A 424 -20.08 1.06 1.64
C ASP A 424 -19.45 2.45 1.52
N GLY A 425 -18.25 2.50 0.96
CA GLY A 425 -17.51 3.74 0.76
C GLY A 425 -16.92 4.33 2.06
N ALA A 426 -16.69 5.64 2.07
CA ALA A 426 -15.99 6.33 3.15
C ALA A 426 -16.78 6.30 4.47
N LEU A 427 -16.13 5.86 5.54
CA LEU A 427 -16.68 5.94 6.89
C LEU A 427 -16.78 7.40 7.30
N GLN A 428 -17.98 7.84 7.68
CA GLN A 428 -18.19 9.17 8.22
C GLN A 428 -17.92 9.17 9.72
N PRO A 429 -17.17 10.14 10.27
CA PRO A 429 -17.00 10.29 11.71
C PRO A 429 -18.32 10.73 12.35
N ASP A 430 -18.56 10.31 13.60
CA ASP A 430 -19.73 10.77 14.38
C ASP A 430 -19.65 12.27 14.71
N MET A 431 -18.42 12.80 14.79
CA MET A 431 -18.12 14.23 14.89
C MET A 431 -17.13 14.62 13.81
N ALA A 432 -17.64 15.21 12.74
CA ALA A 432 -16.81 15.82 11.71
C ALA A 432 -16.09 17.04 12.27
N LEU A 433 -14.79 17.16 11.98
CA LEU A 433 -13.94 18.26 12.40
C LEU A 433 -13.37 18.99 11.18
N ASP A 434 -13.12 20.27 11.33
CA ASP A 434 -12.35 21.03 10.34
C ASP A 434 -10.96 20.38 10.16
N PRO A 435 -10.39 20.31 8.95
CA PRO A 435 -9.03 19.78 8.71
C PRO A 435 -7.93 20.41 9.58
N GLN A 436 -8.13 21.66 10.03
CA GLN A 436 -7.19 22.40 10.87
C GLN A 436 -7.46 22.24 12.36
N ALA A 437 -8.59 21.63 12.76
CA ALA A 437 -8.91 21.43 14.16
C ALA A 437 -7.99 20.37 14.81
N ASP A 438 -7.68 20.58 16.08
CA ASP A 438 -6.97 19.57 16.87
C ASP A 438 -7.94 18.44 17.27
N ALA A 439 -7.93 17.37 16.47
CA ALA A 439 -8.79 16.22 16.70
C ALA A 439 -8.45 15.49 18.02
N ILE A 440 -7.19 15.52 18.46
CA ILE A 440 -6.77 14.91 19.73
C ILE A 440 -7.38 15.68 20.88
N ASP A 441 -7.32 17.02 20.84
CA ASP A 441 -7.89 17.85 21.89
C ASP A 441 -9.42 17.71 21.95
N ALA A 442 -10.12 17.75 20.82
CA ALA A 442 -11.57 17.54 20.76
C ALA A 442 -11.99 16.18 21.35
N ALA A 443 -11.27 15.12 21.01
CA ALA A 443 -11.50 13.77 21.53
C ALA A 443 -11.22 13.69 23.04
N ALA A 444 -10.13 14.30 23.51
CA ALA A 444 -9.78 14.33 24.92
C ALA A 444 -10.81 15.10 25.76
N GLN A 445 -11.31 16.23 25.26
CA GLN A 445 -12.38 16.98 25.90
C GLN A 445 -13.65 16.15 26.01
N TRP A 446 -14.05 15.46 24.92
CA TRP A 446 -15.22 14.59 24.96
C TRP A 446 -15.06 13.46 25.96
N LEU A 447 -13.90 12.80 26.03
CA LEU A 447 -13.61 11.74 26.99
C LEU A 447 -13.72 12.21 28.44
N ARG A 448 -13.22 13.41 28.75
CA ARG A 448 -13.30 14.01 30.10
C ARG A 448 -14.73 14.38 30.51
N MET A 449 -15.61 14.68 29.54
CA MET A 449 -17.04 14.87 29.81
C MET A 449 -17.79 13.57 30.10
N GLN A 450 -17.23 12.40 29.72
CA GLN A 450 -17.74 11.11 30.15
C GLN A 450 -17.38 10.91 31.64
N ARG A 451 -18.10 9.99 32.32
CA ARG A 451 -17.74 9.65 33.70
C ARG A 451 -16.39 8.94 33.74
N CYS A 452 -15.36 9.64 34.19
CA CYS A 452 -14.06 9.02 34.43
C CYS A 452 -14.19 7.97 35.54
N ALA A 453 -13.54 6.79 35.40
CA ALA A 453 -13.50 5.81 36.46
C ALA A 453 -12.80 6.39 37.72
N PRO A 454 -13.28 6.05 38.95
CA PRO A 454 -12.63 6.49 40.16
C PRO A 454 -11.16 6.03 40.20
N ALA A 455 -10.33 6.76 40.92
CA ALA A 455 -8.96 6.33 41.21
C ALA A 455 -9.02 5.02 42.04
N GLN A 456 -8.33 3.97 41.56
CA GLN A 456 -8.14 2.72 42.31
C GLN A 456 -7.01 2.87 43.32
#